data_714440f545834077b7cc8ade18e079e2
#
_entry.id   714440f545834077b7cc8ade18e079e2
#
_cell.length_a   1.000
_cell.length_b   1.000
_cell.length_c   1.000
_cell.angle_alpha   90.00
_cell.angle_beta   90.00
_cell.angle_gamma   90.00
#
_symmetry.space_group_name_H-M   'P 1'
#
loop_
_entity.id
_entity.type
_entity.pdbx_description
1 polymer ?
#
loop_
_entity_poly.entity_id
_entity_poly.type
_entity_poly.pdbx_seq_one_letter_code
_entity_poly.pdbx_strand_id
1 'polypeptide(L)'
;PDQEELPQNGHELSIDLGLHNLMTCYDSENGKTFILGRKYLELERYFHKEIARVQAQWYGQQSGKGVKHPVTSKHIRKLYKRKQDSVTDYLHKITRYLAEYCREQGITCVVTGDIRNIRREKDLGHRTNQKLHSLPYNRIYVMLEYKLKRYGIRFVKQPANKKSRLN
;
A
#
# COMPACT_ATOMS: atom_id res chain seq x y z
N PRO A 1 -24.62 -2.41 -7.44
CA PRO A 1 -24.84 -1.60 -8.63
C PRO A 1 -23.80 -0.49 -8.68
N ASP A 2 -23.17 -0.32 -9.85
CA ASP A 2 -22.23 0.76 -10.09
C ASP A 2 -23.03 2.08 -10.01
N GLN A 3 -22.58 3.01 -9.18
CA GLN A 3 -23.12 4.36 -9.20
C GLN A 3 -22.57 5.11 -10.41
N GLU A 4 -23.41 5.96 -10.99
CA GLU A 4 -22.94 6.90 -12.00
C GLU A 4 -21.89 7.84 -11.40
N GLU A 5 -20.92 8.25 -12.23
CA GLU A 5 -19.92 9.21 -11.81
C GLU A 5 -20.56 10.52 -11.39
N LEU A 6 -20.08 11.10 -10.29
CA LEU A 6 -20.50 12.41 -9.83
C LEU A 6 -20.13 13.48 -10.85
N PRO A 7 -20.95 14.52 -11.01
CA PRO A 7 -20.57 15.70 -11.79
C PRO A 7 -19.27 16.28 -11.25
N GLN A 8 -18.32 16.57 -12.14
CA GLN A 8 -17.02 17.11 -11.75
C GLN A 8 -17.18 18.56 -11.28
N ASN A 9 -16.77 18.83 -10.04
CA ASN A 9 -16.86 20.15 -9.40
C ASN A 9 -15.50 20.84 -9.24
N GLY A 10 -14.42 20.23 -9.73
CA GLY A 10 -13.04 20.72 -9.57
C GLY A 10 -12.41 20.43 -8.22
N HIS A 11 -13.13 19.84 -7.26
CA HIS A 11 -12.59 19.42 -5.98
C HIS A 11 -11.92 18.06 -6.13
N GLU A 12 -10.60 18.07 -6.04
CA GLU A 12 -9.76 16.89 -6.24
C GLU A 12 -8.93 16.57 -4.99
N LEU A 13 -8.67 15.28 -4.79
CA LEU A 13 -7.68 14.79 -3.84
C LEU A 13 -6.51 14.19 -4.61
N SER A 14 -5.31 14.67 -4.31
CA SER A 14 -4.07 14.11 -4.84
C SER A 14 -3.44 13.15 -3.84
N ILE A 15 -2.97 12.00 -4.32
CA ILE A 15 -2.26 11.00 -3.52
C ILE A 15 -0.85 10.83 -4.06
N ASP A 16 0.13 11.08 -3.20
CA ASP A 16 1.51 10.70 -3.44
C ASP A 16 1.83 9.40 -2.68
N LEU A 17 2.31 8.39 -3.40
CA LEU A 17 2.65 7.08 -2.86
C LEU A 17 4.13 7.02 -2.53
N GLY A 18 4.46 6.68 -1.31
CA GLY A 18 5.83 6.69 -0.81
C GLY A 18 6.23 5.46 -0.02
N LEU A 19 7.54 5.36 0.24
CA LEU A 19 8.16 4.25 0.98
C LEU A 19 7.85 4.27 2.48
N HIS A 20 7.90 5.45 3.09
CA HIS A 20 7.72 5.64 4.52
C HIS A 20 6.27 5.92 4.90
N ASN A 21 5.61 6.66 4.05
CA ASN A 21 4.18 6.97 4.14
C ASN A 21 3.51 6.34 2.93
N LEU A 22 2.65 5.36 3.11
CA LEU A 22 2.01 4.70 1.97
C LEU A 22 1.27 5.69 1.09
N MET A 23 0.54 6.62 1.70
CA MET A 23 -0.21 7.66 1.01
C MET A 23 -0.06 9.00 1.71
N THR A 24 0.43 10.01 1.01
CA THR A 24 0.34 11.41 1.39
C THR A 24 -0.75 12.05 0.56
N CYS A 25 -1.80 12.50 1.21
CA CYS A 25 -3.00 13.02 0.57
C CYS A 25 -3.05 14.54 0.68
N TYR A 26 -3.42 15.21 -0.40
CA TYR A 26 -3.61 16.65 -0.46
C TYR A 26 -4.99 16.98 -1.04
N ASP A 27 -5.78 17.75 -0.28
CA ASP A 27 -7.09 18.23 -0.68
C ASP A 27 -6.95 19.60 -1.37
N SER A 28 -7.34 19.68 -2.63
CA SER A 28 -7.12 20.88 -3.46
C SER A 28 -7.94 22.09 -3.04
N GLU A 29 -9.08 21.90 -2.39
CA GLU A 29 -9.98 22.99 -2.03
C GLU A 29 -9.61 23.63 -0.71
N ASN A 30 -9.37 22.84 0.33
CA ASN A 30 -9.05 23.36 1.66
C ASN A 30 -7.55 23.38 1.98
N GLY A 31 -6.70 22.86 1.10
CA GLY A 31 -5.26 22.79 1.29
C GLY A 31 -4.81 21.80 2.38
N LYS A 32 -5.71 20.97 2.89
CA LYS A 32 -5.41 20.01 3.95
C LYS A 32 -4.51 18.91 3.41
N THR A 33 -3.42 18.66 4.12
CA THR A 33 -2.53 17.52 3.88
C THR A 33 -2.62 16.54 5.03
N PHE A 34 -2.75 15.25 4.72
CA PHE A 34 -2.75 14.18 5.71
C PHE A 34 -2.08 12.93 5.19
N ILE A 35 -1.61 12.10 6.11
CA ILE A 35 -0.83 10.91 5.79
C ILE A 35 -1.57 9.67 6.27
N LEU A 36 -1.68 8.69 5.39
CA LEU A 36 -2.21 7.36 5.69
C LEU A 36 -1.13 6.30 5.48
N GLY A 37 -1.14 5.27 6.32
CA GLY A 37 -0.27 4.12 6.13
C GLY A 37 1.11 4.22 6.79
N ARG A 38 1.33 5.11 7.75
CA ARG A 38 2.60 5.21 8.51
C ARG A 38 2.99 3.92 9.24
N LYS A 39 2.00 3.22 9.78
CA LYS A 39 2.22 1.99 10.56
C LYS A 39 2.50 0.76 9.70
N TYR A 40 2.40 0.87 8.39
CA TYR A 40 2.61 -0.27 7.49
C TYR A 40 4.00 -0.89 7.64
N LEU A 41 5.06 -0.08 7.64
CA LEU A 41 6.43 -0.57 7.79
C LEU A 41 6.69 -1.19 9.16
N GLU A 42 6.07 -0.67 10.22
CA GLU A 42 6.18 -1.26 11.57
C GLU A 42 5.54 -2.65 11.60
N LEU A 43 4.36 -2.78 11.00
CA LEU A 43 3.65 -4.05 10.89
C LEU A 43 4.46 -5.09 10.09
N GLU A 44 5.04 -4.68 8.96
CA GLU A 44 5.92 -5.51 8.14
C GLU A 44 7.17 -5.95 8.92
N ARG A 45 7.83 -5.02 9.61
CA ARG A 45 9.03 -5.32 10.42
C ARG A 45 8.74 -6.27 11.56
N TYR A 46 7.60 -6.08 12.24
CA TYR A 46 7.19 -6.94 13.34
C TYR A 46 7.06 -8.40 12.86
N PHE A 47 6.28 -8.63 11.82
CA PHE A 47 6.09 -9.98 11.29
C PHE A 47 7.36 -10.57 10.70
N HIS A 48 8.19 -9.75 10.05
CA HIS A 48 9.48 -10.21 9.51
C HIS A 48 10.39 -10.76 10.60
N LYS A 49 10.53 -10.02 11.71
CA LYS A 49 11.32 -10.44 12.85
C LYS A 49 10.77 -11.70 13.51
N GLU A 50 9.46 -11.76 13.71
CA GLU A 50 8.82 -12.90 14.37
C GLU A 50 8.91 -14.17 13.52
N ILE A 51 8.64 -14.07 12.22
CA ILE A 51 8.77 -15.18 11.29
C ILE A 51 10.23 -15.65 11.23
N ALA A 52 11.19 -14.75 11.10
CA ALA A 52 12.61 -15.09 11.05
C ALA A 52 13.07 -15.81 12.32
N ARG A 53 12.63 -15.35 13.49
CA ARG A 53 12.93 -15.98 14.79
C ARG A 53 12.40 -17.42 14.84
N VAL A 54 11.15 -17.63 14.49
CA VAL A 54 10.52 -18.95 14.53
C VAL A 54 11.11 -19.89 13.48
N GLN A 55 11.42 -19.37 12.29
CA GLN A 55 12.08 -20.13 11.23
C GLN A 55 13.49 -20.59 11.67
N ALA A 56 14.27 -19.69 12.27
CA ALA A 56 15.61 -20.04 12.76
C ALA A 56 15.56 -21.15 13.81
N GLN A 57 14.64 -21.08 14.75
CA GLN A 57 14.43 -22.12 15.75
C GLN A 57 14.01 -23.47 15.13
N TRP A 58 13.02 -23.43 14.24
CA TRP A 58 12.49 -24.63 13.61
C TRP A 58 13.54 -25.34 12.73
N TYR A 59 14.20 -24.58 11.87
CA TYR A 59 15.21 -25.14 10.96
C TYR A 59 16.46 -25.61 11.72
N GLY A 60 16.87 -24.89 12.77
CA GLY A 60 17.94 -25.30 13.65
C GLY A 60 17.65 -26.62 14.34
N GLN A 61 16.44 -26.81 14.86
CA GLN A 61 16.01 -28.10 15.47
C GLN A 61 15.98 -29.23 14.45
N GLN A 62 15.51 -29.00 13.22
CA GLN A 62 15.48 -30.02 12.17
C GLN A 62 16.90 -30.40 11.70
N SER A 63 17.76 -29.40 11.55
CA SER A 63 19.19 -29.62 11.24
C SER A 63 19.89 -30.45 12.31
N GLY A 64 19.65 -30.13 13.59
CA GLY A 64 20.18 -30.91 14.72
C GLY A 64 19.70 -32.36 14.76
N LYS A 65 18.56 -32.67 14.14
CA LYS A 65 18.02 -34.02 13.96
C LYS A 65 18.52 -34.71 12.66
N GLY A 66 19.43 -34.09 11.92
CA GLY A 66 19.95 -34.61 10.66
C GLY A 66 19.03 -34.46 9.44
N VAL A 67 17.98 -33.65 9.52
CA VAL A 67 17.07 -33.39 8.39
C VAL A 67 17.75 -32.47 7.39
N LYS A 68 18.10 -33.00 6.20
CA LYS A 68 18.79 -32.23 5.14
C LYS A 68 17.90 -31.14 4.48
N HIS A 69 16.61 -31.40 4.35
CA HIS A 69 15.65 -30.51 3.69
C HIS A 69 14.40 -30.33 4.58
N PRO A 70 14.47 -29.46 5.58
CA PRO A 70 13.37 -29.27 6.51
C PRO A 70 12.17 -28.60 5.83
N VAL A 71 10.98 -29.14 6.07
CA VAL A 71 9.70 -28.60 5.61
C VAL A 71 9.20 -27.54 6.59
N THR A 72 8.51 -26.52 6.10
CA THR A 72 7.93 -25.48 6.94
C THR A 72 6.91 -26.05 7.94
N SER A 73 6.86 -25.51 9.16
CA SER A 73 5.92 -25.94 10.19
C SER A 73 4.53 -25.32 10.03
N LYS A 74 3.52 -25.95 10.64
CA LYS A 74 2.17 -25.37 10.75
C LYS A 74 2.18 -24.00 11.44
N HIS A 75 3.06 -23.82 12.43
CA HIS A 75 3.20 -22.55 13.16
C HIS A 75 3.73 -21.44 12.24
N ILE A 76 4.76 -21.70 11.46
CA ILE A 76 5.31 -20.75 10.48
C ILE A 76 4.23 -20.35 9.47
N ARG A 77 3.47 -21.31 8.93
CA ARG A 77 2.35 -21.03 8.01
C ARG A 77 1.27 -20.16 8.64
N LYS A 78 0.93 -20.41 9.91
CA LYS A 78 -0.02 -19.54 10.66
C LYS A 78 0.51 -18.11 10.81
N LEU A 79 1.80 -17.92 11.05
CA LEU A 79 2.40 -16.59 11.14
C LEU A 79 2.33 -15.83 9.82
N TYR A 80 2.63 -16.48 8.70
CA TYR A 80 2.45 -15.89 7.38
C TYR A 80 1.00 -15.49 7.10
N LYS A 81 0.06 -16.37 7.46
CA LYS A 81 -1.37 -16.05 7.31
C LYS A 81 -1.77 -14.85 8.17
N ARG A 82 -1.36 -14.82 9.44
CA ARG A 82 -1.63 -13.67 10.34
C ARG A 82 -1.04 -12.37 9.80
N LYS A 83 0.18 -12.42 9.24
CA LYS A 83 0.78 -11.27 8.56
C LYS A 83 -0.11 -10.78 7.43
N GLN A 84 -0.51 -11.67 6.55
CA GLN A 84 -1.36 -11.36 5.40
C GLN A 84 -2.72 -10.78 5.83
N ASP A 85 -3.37 -11.40 6.81
CA ASP A 85 -4.65 -10.95 7.33
C ASP A 85 -4.54 -9.57 7.99
N SER A 86 -3.49 -9.33 8.80
CA SER A 86 -3.24 -8.04 9.45
C SER A 86 -2.93 -6.92 8.45
N VAL A 87 -2.13 -7.19 7.44
CA VAL A 87 -1.83 -6.24 6.36
C VAL A 87 -3.10 -5.93 5.56
N THR A 88 -3.87 -6.93 5.21
CA THR A 88 -5.12 -6.76 4.47
C THR A 88 -6.12 -5.92 5.25
N ASP A 89 -6.32 -6.21 6.54
CA ASP A 89 -7.20 -5.43 7.42
C ASP A 89 -6.74 -3.97 7.51
N TYR A 90 -5.44 -3.75 7.68
CA TYR A 90 -4.88 -2.41 7.74
C TYR A 90 -5.10 -1.60 6.44
N LEU A 91 -4.85 -2.22 5.28
CA LEU A 91 -5.09 -1.59 3.98
C LEU A 91 -6.58 -1.28 3.77
N HIS A 92 -7.47 -2.18 4.19
CA HIS A 92 -8.90 -1.93 4.12
C HIS A 92 -9.33 -0.73 4.98
N LYS A 93 -8.76 -0.59 6.18
CA LYS A 93 -9.04 0.53 7.07
C LYS A 93 -8.61 1.88 6.49
N ILE A 94 -7.37 1.96 6.00
CA ILE A 94 -6.86 3.24 5.45
C ILE A 94 -7.54 3.63 4.14
N THR A 95 -7.82 2.68 3.26
CA THR A 95 -8.51 2.96 1.99
C THR A 95 -9.99 3.29 2.21
N ARG A 96 -10.63 2.67 3.19
CA ARG A 96 -11.99 3.04 3.61
C ARG A 96 -12.04 4.45 4.17
N TYR A 97 -11.12 4.80 5.06
CA TYR A 97 -11.02 6.15 5.61
C TYR A 97 -10.90 7.21 4.50
N LEU A 98 -10.02 6.96 3.52
CA LEU A 98 -9.84 7.87 2.40
C LEU A 98 -11.11 8.03 1.56
N ALA A 99 -11.79 6.93 1.24
CA ALA A 99 -13.01 6.96 0.46
C ALA A 99 -14.15 7.70 1.20
N GLU A 100 -14.29 7.47 2.49
CA GLU A 100 -15.27 8.17 3.34
C GLU A 100 -14.94 9.65 3.47
N TYR A 101 -13.67 10.02 3.63
CA TYR A 101 -13.22 11.42 3.62
C TYR A 101 -13.61 12.12 2.32
N CYS A 102 -13.31 11.49 1.18
CA CYS A 102 -13.67 12.04 -0.13
C CYS A 102 -15.17 12.25 -0.27
N ARG A 103 -15.97 11.29 0.15
CA ARG A 103 -17.43 11.41 0.13
C ARG A 103 -17.93 12.56 1.00
N GLU A 104 -17.44 12.67 2.23
CA GLU A 104 -17.85 13.68 3.19
C GLU A 104 -17.44 15.10 2.76
N GLN A 105 -16.29 15.25 2.12
CA GLN A 105 -15.78 16.54 1.64
C GLN A 105 -16.30 16.94 0.26
N GLY A 106 -17.10 16.09 -0.41
CA GLY A 106 -17.59 16.38 -1.75
C GLY A 106 -16.54 16.29 -2.85
N ILE A 107 -15.47 15.51 -2.63
CA ILE A 107 -14.43 15.27 -3.63
C ILE A 107 -15.00 14.38 -4.74
N THR A 108 -14.83 14.80 -5.99
CA THR A 108 -15.35 14.10 -7.16
C THR A 108 -14.28 13.36 -7.96
N CYS A 109 -13.01 13.67 -7.72
CA CYS A 109 -11.89 13.03 -8.40
C CYS A 109 -10.72 12.80 -7.45
N VAL A 110 -10.18 11.60 -7.46
CA VAL A 110 -8.93 11.25 -6.75
C VAL A 110 -7.86 10.94 -7.78
N VAL A 111 -6.72 11.63 -7.68
CA VAL A 111 -5.60 11.52 -8.61
C VAL A 111 -4.40 10.91 -7.90
N THR A 112 -3.79 9.91 -8.48
CA THR A 112 -2.56 9.31 -7.97
C THR A 112 -1.52 9.17 -9.07
N GLY A 113 -0.23 9.17 -8.71
CA GLY A 113 0.85 8.85 -9.63
C GLY A 113 0.83 7.39 -10.06
N ASP A 114 1.25 7.09 -11.28
CA ASP A 114 1.44 5.73 -11.75
C ASP A 114 2.84 5.23 -11.37
N ILE A 115 2.90 4.35 -10.39
CA ILE A 115 4.15 3.77 -9.88
C ILE A 115 4.81 2.75 -10.81
N ARG A 116 4.14 2.28 -11.85
CA ARG A 116 4.73 1.33 -12.80
C ARG A 116 5.99 1.89 -13.46
N ASN A 117 6.08 3.21 -13.62
CA ASN A 117 7.23 3.90 -14.19
C ASN A 117 8.35 4.16 -13.17
N ILE A 118 8.06 4.30 -11.89
CA ILE A 118 9.08 4.49 -10.84
C ILE A 118 10.02 3.29 -10.76
N ARG A 119 9.50 2.09 -11.00
CA ARG A 119 10.28 0.84 -10.99
C ARG A 119 11.24 0.71 -12.17
N ARG A 120 10.98 1.40 -13.29
CA ARG A 120 11.78 1.31 -14.51
C ARG A 120 12.91 2.34 -14.59
N GLU A 121 12.77 3.47 -13.92
CA GLU A 121 13.64 4.63 -14.15
C GLU A 121 14.69 4.88 -13.06
N LYS A 122 14.61 4.19 -11.91
CA LYS A 122 15.55 4.43 -10.81
C LYS A 122 16.10 3.12 -10.28
N ASP A 123 17.36 2.85 -10.57
CA ASP A 123 18.15 1.92 -9.77
C ASP A 123 18.53 2.61 -8.45
N LEU A 124 17.72 2.38 -7.43
CA LEU A 124 17.88 2.95 -6.09
C LEU A 124 18.73 2.05 -5.17
N GLY A 125 19.41 1.06 -5.77
CA GLY A 125 20.18 0.05 -5.06
C GLY A 125 19.33 -1.12 -4.54
N HIS A 126 19.97 -2.27 -4.38
CA HIS A 126 19.32 -3.55 -4.10
C HIS A 126 18.36 -3.53 -2.91
N ARG A 127 18.74 -2.91 -1.78
CA ARG A 127 17.89 -2.84 -0.57
C ARG A 127 16.63 -1.99 -0.76
N THR A 128 16.76 -0.88 -1.48
CA THR A 128 15.63 0.02 -1.73
C THR A 128 14.69 -0.56 -2.78
N ASN A 129 15.23 -1.19 -3.82
CA ASN A 129 14.45 -1.90 -4.83
C ASN A 129 13.65 -3.06 -4.20
N GLN A 130 14.26 -3.81 -3.30
CA GLN A 130 13.59 -4.90 -2.58
C GLN A 130 12.44 -4.39 -1.69
N LYS A 131 12.62 -3.25 -1.02
CA LYS A 131 11.55 -2.59 -0.26
C LYS A 131 10.42 -2.10 -1.17
N LEU A 132 10.73 -1.51 -2.32
CA LEU A 132 9.74 -1.07 -3.31
C LEU A 132 8.89 -2.22 -3.84
N HIS A 133 9.49 -3.39 -4.06
CA HIS A 133 8.78 -4.59 -4.51
C HIS A 133 7.82 -5.16 -3.45
N SER A 134 8.10 -4.96 -2.17
CA SER A 134 7.27 -5.43 -1.07
C SER A 134 6.06 -4.53 -0.77
N LEU A 135 6.01 -3.31 -1.34
CA LEU A 135 4.95 -2.36 -1.06
C LEU A 135 3.63 -2.73 -1.75
N PRO A 136 2.49 -2.59 -1.06
CA PRO A 136 1.21 -3.11 -1.52
C PRO A 136 0.47 -2.15 -2.45
N TYR A 137 1.16 -1.43 -3.34
CA TYR A 137 0.55 -0.38 -4.15
C TYR A 137 -0.58 -0.87 -5.08
N ASN A 138 -0.40 -2.03 -5.72
CA ASN A 138 -1.46 -2.59 -6.57
C ASN A 138 -2.70 -2.94 -5.76
N ARG A 139 -2.54 -3.45 -4.55
CA ARG A 139 -3.66 -3.73 -3.64
C ARG A 139 -4.37 -2.46 -3.21
N ILE A 140 -3.62 -1.40 -2.92
CA ILE A 140 -4.16 -0.07 -2.61
C ILE A 140 -4.97 0.46 -3.80
N TYR A 141 -4.44 0.38 -5.02
CA TYR A 141 -5.16 0.81 -6.21
C TYR A 141 -6.48 0.07 -6.41
N VAL A 142 -6.46 -1.25 -6.33
CA VAL A 142 -7.67 -2.06 -6.46
C VAL A 142 -8.71 -1.70 -5.40
N MET A 143 -8.27 -1.54 -4.14
CA MET A 143 -9.17 -1.18 -3.04
C MET A 143 -9.74 0.23 -3.19
N LEU A 144 -8.94 1.21 -3.60
CA LEU A 144 -9.40 2.57 -3.84
C LEU A 144 -10.36 2.63 -5.02
N GLU A 145 -10.03 1.94 -6.11
CA GLU A 145 -10.85 1.95 -7.32
C GLU A 145 -12.29 1.53 -7.03
N TYR A 146 -12.52 0.35 -6.44
CA TYR A 146 -13.89 -0.08 -6.18
C TYR A 146 -14.58 0.69 -5.04
N LYS A 147 -13.82 1.16 -4.02
CA LYS A 147 -14.42 1.93 -2.91
C LYS A 147 -14.83 3.34 -3.34
N LEU A 148 -14.03 4.00 -4.16
CA LEU A 148 -14.35 5.32 -4.71
C LEU A 148 -15.48 5.24 -5.74
N LYS A 149 -15.44 4.23 -6.61
CA LYS A 149 -16.51 3.97 -7.59
C LYS A 149 -17.87 3.77 -6.92
N ARG A 150 -17.89 3.14 -5.76
CA ARG A 150 -19.10 2.98 -4.94
C ARG A 150 -19.80 4.29 -4.58
N TYR A 151 -19.03 5.37 -4.50
CA TYR A 151 -19.53 6.73 -4.24
C TYR A 151 -19.61 7.60 -5.48
N GLY A 152 -19.38 7.06 -6.66
CA GLY A 152 -19.36 7.80 -7.91
C GLY A 152 -18.10 8.69 -8.08
N ILE A 153 -17.06 8.50 -7.26
CA ILE A 153 -15.84 9.27 -7.29
C ILE A 153 -14.87 8.67 -8.32
N ARG A 154 -14.38 9.52 -9.22
CA ARG A 154 -13.44 9.12 -10.26
C ARG A 154 -12.05 8.91 -9.69
N PHE A 155 -11.38 7.83 -10.09
CA PHE A 155 -10.01 7.50 -9.69
C PHE A 155 -9.10 7.50 -10.91
N VAL A 156 -8.12 8.40 -10.93
CA VAL A 156 -7.22 8.62 -12.06
C VAL A 156 -5.79 8.32 -11.67
N LYS A 157 -5.13 7.48 -12.44
CA LYS A 157 -3.69 7.21 -12.33
C LYS A 157 -2.98 8.03 -13.41
N GLN A 158 -2.20 9.03 -12.99
CA GLN A 158 -1.42 9.83 -13.93
C GLN A 158 -0.04 9.21 -14.13
N PRO A 159 0.45 9.10 -15.38
CA PRO A 159 1.83 8.75 -15.63
C PRO A 159 2.73 9.81 -15.01
N ALA A 160 3.83 9.39 -14.38
CA ALA A 160 4.82 10.32 -13.83
C ALA A 160 5.29 11.27 -14.93
N ASN A 161 4.93 12.55 -14.82
CA ASN A 161 5.33 13.56 -15.80
C ASN A 161 6.84 13.75 -15.76
N LYS A 162 7.51 13.60 -16.88
CA LYS A 162 8.94 13.93 -17.08
C LYS A 162 9.28 15.42 -16.90
N LYS A 163 8.32 16.27 -16.51
CA LYS A 163 8.48 17.73 -16.44
C LYS A 163 8.33 18.27 -15.01
N SER A 164 9.25 17.92 -14.13
CA SER A 164 9.63 18.82 -13.05
C SER A 164 11.15 18.85 -12.91
N ARG A 165 11.82 19.10 -14.06
CA ARG A 165 13.19 19.61 -14.09
C ARG A 165 13.12 20.98 -14.73
N LEU A 166 12.72 21.97 -13.96
CA LEU A 166 13.02 23.37 -14.24
C LEU A 166 12.98 24.14 -12.91
N ASN A 167 14.18 24.56 -12.56
CA ASN A 167 14.63 25.57 -11.61
C ASN A 167 14.76 25.15 -10.17
#